data_c77dba865147cb5823a0db26744dc354
#
_entry.id   c77dba865147cb5823a0db26744dc354
#
_cell.length_a   1.000
_cell.length_b   1.000
_cell.length_c   1.000
_cell.angle_alpha   90.00
_cell.angle_beta   90.00
_cell.angle_gamma   90.00
#
_symmetry.space_group_name_H-M   'P 1'
#
loop_
_entity.id
_entity.type
_entity.pdbx_description
1 polymer ?
#
loop_
_entity_poly.entity_id
_entity_poly.type
_entity_poly.pdbx_seq_one_letter_code
_entity_poly.pdbx_strand_id
1 'polypeptide(L)'
;MAIDVSFEMENKIGEVKEELASRIPNILEAIGIEAEGNAVSEITEMEAVDTGRLRASISHAVDGDAVYIGTNVEYGPYVELGTSKMEARPFLHNAVANYVDDYKAIMEADLKR
;
A
#
# COMPACT_ATOMS: atom_id res chain seq x y z
N MET A 1 -6.92 5.28 -9.01
CA MET A 1 -6.06 5.98 -8.04
C MET A 1 -5.08 5.01 -7.42
N ALA A 2 -3.81 5.38 -7.35
CA ALA A 2 -2.75 4.55 -6.76
C ALA A 2 -1.84 5.38 -5.87
N ILE A 3 -1.31 4.74 -4.82
CA ILE A 3 -0.39 5.37 -3.86
C ILE A 3 0.88 4.54 -3.78
N ASP A 4 2.03 5.21 -3.82
CA ASP A 4 3.34 4.57 -3.72
C ASP A 4 3.64 4.17 -2.27
N VAL A 5 3.75 2.88 -2.01
CA VAL A 5 4.07 2.33 -0.70
C VAL A 5 5.57 2.36 -0.44
N SER A 6 6.38 2.49 -1.48
CA SER A 6 7.85 2.39 -1.40
C SER A 6 8.53 3.63 -0.84
N PHE A 7 7.82 4.75 -0.75
CA PHE A 7 8.41 6.05 -0.41
C PHE A 7 9.36 6.01 0.79
N GLU A 8 8.93 5.39 1.88
CA GLU A 8 9.71 5.35 3.12
C GLU A 8 10.86 4.33 3.09
N MET A 9 10.94 3.52 2.03
CA MET A 9 11.91 2.43 1.95
C MET A 9 13.01 2.65 0.90
N GLU A 10 12.91 3.70 0.10
CA GLU A 10 13.89 3.97 -0.98
C GLU A 10 15.34 3.96 -0.46
N ASN A 11 15.57 4.61 0.66
CA ASN A 11 16.92 4.70 1.23
C ASN A 11 17.47 3.34 1.65
N LYS A 12 16.60 2.48 2.18
CA LYS A 12 17.00 1.12 2.57
C LYS A 12 17.32 0.26 1.36
N ILE A 13 16.51 0.36 0.30
CA ILE A 13 16.73 -0.39 -0.93
C ILE A 13 18.06 0.02 -1.57
N GLY A 14 18.38 1.31 -1.55
CA GLY A 14 19.64 1.82 -2.10
C GLY A 14 20.89 1.34 -1.38
N GLU A 15 20.74 0.86 -0.13
CA GLU A 15 21.85 0.32 0.65
C GLU A 15 22.06 -1.18 0.46
N VAL A 16 21.13 -1.85 -0.24
CA VAL A 16 21.20 -3.31 -0.44
C VAL A 16 22.34 -3.66 -1.40
N LYS A 17 23.16 -4.63 -1.01
CA LYS A 17 24.25 -5.13 -1.84
C LYS A 17 23.70 -5.80 -3.10
N GLU A 18 24.45 -5.71 -4.19
CA GLU A 18 24.05 -6.26 -5.48
C GLU A 18 23.62 -7.74 -5.39
N GLU A 19 24.34 -8.53 -4.60
CA GLU A 19 24.04 -9.95 -4.39
C GLU A 19 22.66 -10.19 -3.77
N LEU A 20 22.10 -9.18 -3.09
CA LEU A 20 20.78 -9.25 -2.49
C LEU A 20 19.70 -8.63 -3.39
N ALA A 21 20.08 -8.02 -4.48
CA ALA A 21 19.15 -7.31 -5.36
C ALA A 21 18.06 -8.22 -5.93
N SER A 22 18.38 -9.51 -6.13
CA SER A 22 17.40 -10.47 -6.64
C SER A 22 16.22 -10.71 -5.68
N ARG A 23 16.38 -10.33 -4.42
CA ARG A 23 15.32 -10.48 -3.40
C ARG A 23 14.33 -9.33 -3.41
N ILE A 24 14.70 -8.19 -3.98
CA ILE A 24 13.89 -6.98 -3.93
C ILE A 24 12.49 -7.18 -4.52
N PRO A 25 12.32 -7.80 -5.70
CA PRO A 25 10.98 -8.02 -6.24
C PRO A 25 10.08 -8.82 -5.30
N ASN A 26 10.63 -9.83 -4.63
CA ASN A 26 9.87 -10.66 -3.70
C ASN A 26 9.50 -9.90 -2.43
N ILE A 27 10.40 -9.05 -1.96
CA ILE A 27 10.15 -8.19 -0.80
C ILE A 27 9.02 -7.21 -1.12
N LEU A 28 9.07 -6.57 -2.29
CA LEU A 28 8.06 -5.61 -2.71
C LEU A 28 6.70 -6.28 -2.90
N GLU A 29 6.68 -7.50 -3.43
CA GLU A 29 5.45 -8.27 -3.56
C GLU A 29 4.83 -8.56 -2.19
N ALA A 30 5.65 -8.97 -1.22
CA ALA A 30 5.18 -9.24 0.14
C ALA A 30 4.61 -7.97 0.79
N ILE A 31 5.27 -6.84 0.59
CA ILE A 31 4.82 -5.54 1.10
C ILE A 31 3.49 -5.16 0.43
N GLY A 32 3.37 -5.39 -0.89
CA GLY A 32 2.15 -5.10 -1.62
C GLY A 32 0.96 -5.89 -1.10
N ILE A 33 1.15 -7.17 -0.82
CA ILE A 33 0.11 -8.02 -0.24
C ILE A 33 -0.32 -7.49 1.12
N GLU A 34 0.64 -7.14 1.97
CA GLU A 34 0.36 -6.58 3.29
C GLU A 34 -0.38 -5.24 3.18
N ALA A 35 0.04 -4.39 2.25
CA ALA A 35 -0.59 -3.08 2.03
C ALA A 35 -2.03 -3.22 1.53
N GLU A 36 -2.30 -4.19 0.65
CA GLU A 36 -3.69 -4.50 0.25
C GLU A 36 -4.54 -4.85 1.47
N GLY A 37 -4.04 -5.74 2.33
CA GLY A 37 -4.75 -6.14 3.53
C GLY A 37 -5.00 -4.96 4.47
N ASN A 38 -4.02 -4.09 4.61
CA ASN A 38 -4.16 -2.89 5.44
C ASN A 38 -5.19 -1.92 4.86
N ALA A 39 -5.23 -1.75 3.55
CA ALA A 39 -6.24 -0.92 2.89
C ALA A 39 -7.64 -1.50 3.08
N VAL A 40 -7.79 -2.82 2.97
CA VAL A 40 -9.05 -3.50 3.21
C VAL A 40 -9.50 -3.28 4.67
N SER A 41 -8.57 -3.34 5.62
CA SER A 41 -8.88 -3.10 7.03
C SER A 41 -9.36 -1.68 7.26
N GLU A 42 -8.71 -0.70 6.63
CA GLU A 42 -9.11 0.70 6.72
C GLU A 42 -10.50 0.93 6.14
N ILE A 43 -10.82 0.30 5.00
CA ILE A 43 -12.15 0.39 4.40
C ILE A 43 -13.20 -0.27 5.29
N THR A 44 -12.86 -1.40 5.91
CA THR A 44 -13.79 -2.15 6.78
C THR A 44 -14.23 -1.30 7.98
N GLU A 45 -13.36 -0.46 8.50
CA GLU A 45 -13.66 0.43 9.62
C GLU A 45 -14.47 1.66 9.22
N MET A 46 -14.60 1.92 7.92
CA MET A 46 -15.34 3.06 7.42
C MET A 46 -16.83 2.75 7.31
N GLU A 47 -17.66 3.73 7.65
CA GLU A 47 -19.10 3.67 7.40
C GLU A 47 -19.39 4.35 6.05
N ALA A 48 -18.93 3.71 4.96
CA ALA A 48 -19.13 4.23 3.61
C ALA A 48 -20.10 3.34 2.85
N VAL A 49 -20.79 3.96 1.90
CA VAL A 49 -21.70 3.22 1.01
C VAL A 49 -20.85 2.30 0.13
N ASP A 50 -21.34 1.06 -0.03
CA ASP A 50 -20.75 0.08 -0.95
C ASP A 50 -19.29 -0.28 -0.62
N THR A 51 -18.98 -0.42 0.67
CA THR A 51 -17.63 -0.80 1.13
C THR A 51 -17.19 -2.16 0.59
N GLY A 52 -18.13 -3.09 0.37
CA GLY A 52 -17.81 -4.42 -0.17
C GLY A 52 -17.19 -4.35 -1.54
N ARG A 53 -17.72 -3.50 -2.43
CA ARG A 53 -17.19 -3.31 -3.76
C ARG A 53 -15.82 -2.62 -3.72
N LEU A 54 -15.66 -1.62 -2.86
CA LEU A 54 -14.39 -0.93 -2.69
C LEU A 54 -13.31 -1.88 -2.16
N ARG A 55 -13.62 -2.68 -1.13
CA ARG A 55 -12.68 -3.67 -0.60
C ARG A 55 -12.22 -4.66 -1.65
N ALA A 56 -13.16 -5.15 -2.46
CA ALA A 56 -12.86 -6.12 -3.51
C ALA A 56 -12.01 -5.54 -4.65
N SER A 57 -11.96 -4.23 -4.77
CA SER A 57 -11.26 -3.55 -5.86
C SER A 57 -9.79 -3.26 -5.55
N ILE A 58 -9.35 -3.42 -4.30
CA ILE A 58 -7.98 -3.07 -3.92
C ILE A 58 -7.00 -4.05 -4.56
N SER A 59 -5.99 -3.51 -5.20
CA SER A 59 -4.93 -4.29 -5.84
C SER A 59 -3.58 -3.64 -5.59
N HIS A 60 -2.52 -4.40 -5.84
CA HIS A 60 -1.16 -3.88 -5.78
C HIS A 60 -0.41 -4.21 -7.05
N ALA A 61 0.66 -3.47 -7.31
CA ALA A 61 1.54 -3.73 -8.44
C ALA A 61 2.97 -3.37 -8.06
N VAL A 62 3.91 -4.19 -8.50
CA VAL A 62 5.34 -3.91 -8.34
C VAL A 62 5.86 -3.43 -9.69
N ASP A 63 6.56 -2.30 -9.69
CA ASP A 63 7.15 -1.72 -10.88
C ASP A 63 8.58 -1.26 -10.53
N GLY A 64 9.57 -2.01 -11.02
CA GLY A 64 10.96 -1.74 -10.69
C GLY A 64 11.22 -1.92 -9.20
N ASP A 65 11.64 -0.85 -8.54
CA ASP A 65 11.91 -0.82 -7.10
C ASP A 65 10.79 -0.15 -6.30
N ALA A 66 9.61 -0.02 -6.89
CA ALA A 66 8.44 0.59 -6.26
C ALA A 66 7.28 -0.39 -6.18
N VAL A 67 6.45 -0.22 -5.17
CA VAL A 67 5.20 -0.97 -5.04
C VAL A 67 4.05 0.00 -4.79
N TYR A 68 2.94 -0.24 -5.48
CA TYR A 68 1.77 0.63 -5.46
C TYR A 68 0.54 -0.15 -5.03
N ILE A 69 -0.35 0.51 -4.29
CA ILE A 69 -1.70 -0.01 -4.03
C ILE A 69 -2.70 0.96 -4.64
N GLY A 70 -3.84 0.43 -5.06
CA GLY A 70 -4.84 1.28 -5.70
C GLY A 70 -6.19 0.61 -5.85
N THR A 71 -7.10 1.37 -6.41
CA THR A 71 -8.46 0.93 -6.73
C THR A 71 -8.85 1.43 -8.12
N ASN A 72 -9.63 0.60 -8.83
CA ASN A 72 -10.22 1.01 -10.12
C ASN A 72 -11.70 1.39 -9.99
N VAL A 73 -12.23 1.42 -8.77
CA VAL A 73 -13.61 1.83 -8.55
C VAL A 73 -13.72 3.33 -8.76
N GLU A 74 -14.71 3.76 -9.55
CA GLU A 74 -14.87 5.15 -9.96
C GLU A 74 -15.10 6.13 -8.81
N TYR A 75 -15.68 5.69 -7.72
CA TYR A 75 -15.90 6.56 -6.56
C TYR A 75 -14.74 6.52 -5.55
N GLY A 76 -13.71 5.68 -5.78
CA GLY A 76 -12.55 5.59 -4.90
C GLY A 76 -11.87 6.92 -4.59
N PRO A 77 -11.55 7.73 -5.62
CA PRO A 77 -10.90 9.03 -5.37
C PRO A 77 -11.75 9.97 -4.52
N TYR A 78 -13.07 9.91 -4.65
CA TYR A 78 -13.97 10.75 -3.84
C TYR A 78 -13.95 10.34 -2.38
N VAL A 79 -13.86 9.05 -2.10
CA VAL A 79 -13.74 8.54 -0.73
C VAL A 79 -12.39 8.96 -0.14
N GLU A 80 -11.33 8.75 -0.89
CA GLU A 80 -9.96 9.05 -0.46
C GLU A 80 -9.78 10.53 -0.15
N LEU A 81 -10.24 11.40 -1.05
CA LEU A 81 -9.96 12.84 -1.01
C LEU A 81 -11.11 13.68 -0.44
N GLY A 82 -12.30 13.09 -0.33
CA GLY A 82 -13.47 13.83 0.07
C GLY A 82 -14.06 14.67 -1.05
N THR A 83 -15.22 15.22 -0.79
CA THR A 83 -15.93 16.16 -1.68
C THR A 83 -16.48 17.31 -0.86
N SER A 84 -17.14 18.28 -1.53
CA SER A 84 -17.79 19.37 -0.82
C SER A 84 -18.93 18.91 0.12
N LYS A 85 -19.40 17.66 -0.09
CA LYS A 85 -20.53 17.09 0.67
C LYS A 85 -20.12 15.90 1.53
N MET A 86 -18.88 15.45 1.42
CA MET A 86 -18.41 14.26 2.10
C MET A 86 -16.99 14.48 2.62
N GLU A 87 -16.79 14.18 3.90
CA GLU A 87 -15.46 14.24 4.49
C GLU A 87 -14.54 13.18 3.91
N ALA A 88 -13.28 13.52 3.71
CA ALA A 88 -12.27 12.59 3.21
C ALA A 88 -12.08 11.42 4.18
N ARG A 89 -11.95 10.23 3.61
CA ARG A 89 -11.61 9.00 4.34
C ARG A 89 -10.45 8.34 3.62
N PRO A 90 -9.21 8.75 3.93
CA PRO A 90 -8.03 8.42 3.13
C PRO A 90 -7.52 7.00 3.41
N PHE A 91 -8.26 6.02 2.95
CA PHE A 91 -7.97 4.61 3.21
C PHE A 91 -6.66 4.15 2.58
N LEU A 92 -6.29 4.65 1.38
CA LEU A 92 -5.01 4.31 0.75
C LEU A 92 -3.86 4.99 1.47
N HIS A 93 -4.00 6.29 1.76
CA HIS A 93 -2.99 7.03 2.50
C HIS A 93 -2.73 6.40 3.88
N ASN A 94 -3.79 6.06 4.61
CA ASN A 94 -3.68 5.46 5.92
C ASN A 94 -3.04 4.07 5.85
N ALA A 95 -3.36 3.29 4.80
CA ALA A 95 -2.75 1.97 4.61
C ALA A 95 -1.24 2.05 4.42
N VAL A 96 -0.74 3.15 3.87
CA VAL A 96 0.70 3.39 3.73
C VAL A 96 1.27 3.99 5.01
N ALA A 97 0.72 5.13 5.44
CA ALA A 97 1.32 5.95 6.50
C ALA A 97 1.25 5.30 7.89
N ASN A 98 0.14 4.62 8.19
CA ASN A 98 -0.07 4.07 9.53
C ASN A 98 0.61 2.72 9.74
N TYR A 99 1.18 2.11 8.70
CA TYR A 99 1.75 0.75 8.76
C TYR A 99 3.21 0.71 8.28
N VAL A 100 3.89 1.85 8.24
CA VAL A 100 5.28 1.95 7.76
C VAL A 100 6.21 0.99 8.52
N ASP A 101 6.03 0.87 9.83
CA ASP A 101 6.88 -0.02 10.65
C ASP A 101 6.71 -1.47 10.25
N ASP A 102 5.50 -1.89 9.87
CA ASP A 102 5.23 -3.25 9.41
C ASP A 102 5.97 -3.51 8.08
N TYR A 103 5.96 -2.55 7.16
CA TYR A 103 6.66 -2.69 5.88
C TYR A 103 8.18 -2.75 6.08
N LYS A 104 8.71 -1.93 6.97
CA LYS A 104 10.13 -1.97 7.32
C LYS A 104 10.52 -3.32 7.93
N ALA A 105 9.66 -3.87 8.79
CA ALA A 105 9.91 -5.18 9.41
C ALA A 105 9.95 -6.29 8.37
N ILE A 106 9.05 -6.27 7.37
CA ILE A 106 9.04 -7.25 6.29
C ILE A 106 10.36 -7.19 5.52
N MET A 107 10.79 -5.99 5.15
CA MET A 107 12.03 -5.79 4.40
C MET A 107 13.24 -6.25 5.20
N GLU A 108 13.35 -5.85 6.47
CA GLU A 108 14.48 -6.22 7.32
C GLU A 108 14.56 -7.73 7.56
N ALA A 109 13.42 -8.38 7.78
CA ALA A 109 13.38 -9.83 7.99
C ALA A 109 13.89 -10.58 6.78
N ASP A 110 13.54 -10.16 5.57
CA ASP A 110 13.98 -10.82 4.35
C ASP A 110 15.46 -10.55 4.06
N LEU A 111 15.91 -9.32 4.27
CA LEU A 111 17.31 -8.95 4.01
C LEU A 111 18.30 -9.65 4.95
N LYS A 112 17.85 -10.11 6.11
CA LYS A 112 18.69 -10.79 7.09
C LYS A 112 18.86 -12.29 6.84
N ARG A 113 18.15 -12.84 5.87
CA ARG A 113 18.23 -14.27 5.56
C ARG A 113 19.56 -14.67 4.94
#